data_b39d74e2bf2bccf032b17b36eb719fc8
#
_entry.id   b39d74e2bf2bccf032b17b36eb719fc8
#
_cell.length_a   1.000
_cell.length_b   1.000
_cell.length_c   1.000
_cell.angle_alpha   90.00
_cell.angle_beta   90.00
_cell.angle_gamma   90.00
#
_symmetry.space_group_name_H-M   'P 1'
#
loop_
_entity.id
_entity.type
_entity.pdbx_description
1 polymer ?
#
loop_
_entity_poly.entity_id
_entity_poly.type
_entity_poly.pdbx_seq_one_letter_code
_entity_poly.pdbx_strand_id
1 'polypeptide(L)'
;MRDTAPHAAGCVILRATPDGLRILVIFDQYGQWTFPKGHLEAGETNAAAAIREVYEETGIQGELGTLVQTIFYDVVKKGRTLPKQVDFFVMHTTQTTVTLQASEGISDYRWVDAATAMALLSYDQMKAVLTAALTATA
;
A
#
# COMPACT_ATOMS: atom_id res chain seq x y z
N MET A 1 -1.82 -15.28 27.32
CA MET A 1 -2.37 -14.64 26.12
C MET A 1 -1.47 -14.94 24.92
N ARG A 2 -2.08 -15.36 23.85
CA ARG A 2 -1.34 -15.64 22.61
C ARG A 2 -1.11 -14.38 21.81
N ASP A 3 0.10 -14.25 21.25
CA ASP A 3 0.35 -13.22 20.26
C ASP A 3 -0.35 -13.61 18.96
N THR A 4 -1.11 -12.67 18.39
CA THR A 4 -1.72 -12.84 17.09
C THR A 4 -0.76 -12.41 15.99
N ALA A 5 -0.79 -13.11 14.87
CA ALA A 5 -0.04 -12.70 13.68
C ALA A 5 -0.50 -11.31 13.25
N PRO A 6 0.43 -10.40 12.90
CA PRO A 6 0.08 -9.07 12.46
C PRO A 6 -0.75 -9.08 11.18
N HIS A 7 -1.73 -8.17 11.11
CA HIS A 7 -2.58 -7.99 9.94
C HIS A 7 -2.61 -6.51 9.56
N ALA A 8 -2.27 -6.22 8.32
CA ALA A 8 -2.25 -4.89 7.75
C ALA A 8 -3.05 -4.84 6.47
N ALA A 9 -3.38 -3.64 6.04
CA ALA A 9 -4.05 -3.41 4.77
C ALA A 9 -3.57 -2.12 4.14
N GLY A 10 -3.59 -2.06 2.82
CA GLY A 10 -3.16 -0.90 2.07
C GLY A 10 -3.74 -0.90 0.67
N CYS A 11 -3.23 0.03 -0.14
CA CYS A 11 -3.76 0.22 -1.48
C CYS A 11 -2.68 0.47 -2.52
N VAL A 12 -2.94 -0.01 -3.72
CA VAL A 12 -2.33 0.52 -4.94
C VAL A 12 -3.23 1.68 -5.39
N ILE A 13 -2.69 2.89 -5.35
CA ILE A 13 -3.46 4.12 -5.65
C ILE A 13 -3.25 4.50 -7.10
N LEU A 14 -4.34 4.55 -7.85
CA LEU A 14 -4.34 4.81 -9.29
C LEU A 14 -5.03 6.13 -9.59
N ARG A 15 -4.41 6.92 -10.45
CA ARG A 15 -4.96 8.20 -10.92
C ARG A 15 -4.89 8.25 -12.44
N ALA A 16 -6.06 8.40 -13.08
CA ALA A 16 -6.13 8.54 -14.52
C ALA A 16 -5.69 9.95 -14.92
N THR A 17 -4.86 10.05 -15.95
CA THR A 17 -4.44 11.33 -16.54
C THR A 17 -4.63 11.28 -18.05
N PRO A 18 -4.58 12.44 -18.75
CA PRO A 18 -4.62 12.45 -20.22
C PRO A 18 -3.53 11.61 -20.86
N ASP A 19 -2.38 11.43 -20.17
CA ASP A 19 -1.24 10.68 -20.68
C ASP A 19 -1.24 9.22 -20.20
N GLY A 20 -2.30 8.78 -19.53
CA GLY A 20 -2.45 7.43 -19.04
C GLY A 20 -2.53 7.34 -17.53
N LEU A 21 -2.48 6.11 -17.03
CA LEU A 21 -2.62 5.82 -15.61
C LEU A 21 -1.33 6.16 -14.86
N ARG A 22 -1.48 6.77 -13.68
CA ARG A 22 -0.37 7.03 -12.76
C ARG A 22 -0.61 6.27 -11.46
N ILE A 23 0.48 5.78 -10.90
CA ILE A 23 0.50 4.99 -9.67
C ILE A 23 1.31 5.74 -8.62
N LEU A 24 0.77 5.84 -7.40
CA LEU A 24 1.49 6.46 -6.30
C LEU A 24 2.42 5.43 -5.65
N VAL A 25 3.70 5.73 -5.63
CA VAL A 25 4.69 4.99 -4.84
C VAL A 25 5.27 5.89 -3.77
N ILE A 26 5.56 5.34 -2.61
CA ILE A 26 6.14 6.05 -1.46
C ILE A 26 7.48 5.43 -1.09
N PHE A 27 8.37 6.27 -0.54
CA PHE A 27 9.70 5.84 -0.11
C PHE A 27 9.67 5.61 1.40
N ASP A 28 9.89 4.37 1.82
CA ASP A 28 9.72 3.97 3.22
C ASP A 28 10.97 4.20 4.07
N GLN A 29 10.86 3.91 5.38
CA GLN A 29 11.95 4.09 6.34
C GLN A 29 13.15 3.17 6.08
N TYR A 30 12.98 2.14 5.26
CA TYR A 30 14.04 1.19 4.91
C TYR A 30 14.73 1.55 3.59
N GLY A 31 14.41 2.71 3.02
CA GLY A 31 14.99 3.17 1.75
C GLY A 31 14.45 2.42 0.53
N GLN A 32 13.18 2.01 0.56
CA GLN A 32 12.56 1.24 -0.51
C GLN A 32 11.28 1.90 -1.00
N TRP A 33 11.04 1.84 -2.31
CA TRP A 33 9.79 2.27 -2.90
C TRP A 33 8.75 1.17 -2.73
N THR A 34 7.56 1.55 -2.26
CA THR A 34 6.49 0.63 -1.92
C THR A 34 5.12 1.32 -2.00
N PHE A 35 4.07 0.63 -1.54
CA PHE A 35 2.71 1.17 -1.46
C PHE A 35 2.33 1.46 0.00
N PRO A 36 1.45 2.47 0.23
CA PRO A 36 1.00 2.78 1.59
C PRO A 36 0.18 1.62 2.18
N LYS A 37 0.44 1.33 3.45
CA LYS A 37 -0.25 0.29 4.22
C LYS A 37 -0.01 0.50 5.71
N GLY A 38 -0.84 -0.12 6.54
CA GLY A 38 -0.62 -0.13 7.97
C GLY A 38 -1.51 -1.15 8.67
N HIS A 39 -1.28 -1.32 9.97
CA HIS A 39 -1.95 -2.34 10.77
C HIS A 39 -3.41 -2.01 11.02
N LEU A 40 -4.26 -3.06 11.05
CA LEU A 40 -5.63 -2.94 11.47
C LEU A 40 -5.70 -2.59 12.96
N GLU A 41 -6.63 -1.71 13.31
CA GLU A 41 -7.00 -1.44 14.68
C GLU A 41 -8.05 -2.47 15.14
N ALA A 42 -8.21 -2.61 16.45
CA ALA A 42 -9.18 -3.54 17.03
C ALA A 42 -10.59 -3.28 16.48
N GLY A 43 -11.23 -4.33 15.97
CA GLY A 43 -12.58 -4.22 15.42
C GLY A 43 -12.67 -3.62 14.02
N GLU A 44 -11.55 -3.23 13.44
CA GLU A 44 -11.52 -2.61 12.13
C GLU A 44 -11.51 -3.67 11.02
N THR A 45 -12.27 -3.45 9.94
CA THR A 45 -12.18 -4.30 8.74
C THR A 45 -10.91 -3.95 7.95
N ASN A 46 -10.45 -4.88 7.11
CA ASN A 46 -9.30 -4.61 6.24
C ASN A 46 -9.58 -3.44 5.27
N ALA A 47 -10.81 -3.34 4.75
CA ALA A 47 -11.17 -2.23 3.86
C ALA A 47 -11.10 -0.88 4.58
N ALA A 48 -11.64 -0.80 5.80
CA ALA A 48 -11.59 0.43 6.59
C ALA A 48 -10.14 0.81 6.94
N ALA A 49 -9.32 -0.19 7.31
CA ALA A 49 -7.91 0.02 7.61
C ALA A 49 -7.15 0.54 6.38
N ALA A 50 -7.41 -0.02 5.21
CA ALA A 50 -6.75 0.41 3.98
C ALA A 50 -7.05 1.89 3.68
N ILE A 51 -8.31 2.30 3.79
CA ILE A 51 -8.71 3.69 3.57
C ILE A 51 -8.05 4.61 4.60
N ARG A 52 -8.08 4.26 5.87
CA ARG A 52 -7.52 5.05 6.96
C ARG A 52 -6.01 5.19 6.81
N GLU A 53 -5.30 4.10 6.58
CA GLU A 53 -3.83 4.11 6.47
C GLU A 53 -3.36 4.90 5.26
N VAL A 54 -4.03 4.76 4.12
CA VAL A 54 -3.71 5.57 2.94
C VAL A 54 -3.85 7.06 3.27
N TYR A 55 -4.94 7.44 3.93
CA TYR A 55 -5.16 8.84 4.32
C TYR A 55 -4.11 9.33 5.31
N GLU A 56 -3.82 8.54 6.32
CA GLU A 56 -2.81 8.92 7.32
C GLU A 56 -1.41 9.07 6.72
N GLU A 57 -1.03 8.17 5.82
CA GLU A 57 0.32 8.16 5.26
C GLU A 57 0.52 9.15 4.11
N THR A 58 -0.53 9.42 3.33
CA THR A 58 -0.41 10.19 2.08
C THR A 58 -1.37 11.37 1.94
N GLY A 59 -2.38 11.46 2.80
CA GLY A 59 -3.42 12.46 2.67
C GLY A 59 -4.38 12.20 1.51
N ILE A 60 -4.25 11.07 0.82
CA ILE A 60 -5.11 10.75 -0.33
C ILE A 60 -6.45 10.22 0.14
N GLN A 61 -7.51 10.76 -0.47
CA GLN A 61 -8.87 10.25 -0.39
C GLN A 61 -9.27 9.78 -1.79
N GLY A 62 -9.83 8.58 -1.85
CA GLY A 62 -10.22 8.02 -3.13
C GLY A 62 -11.31 6.98 -2.95
N GLU A 63 -11.69 6.38 -4.06
CA GLU A 63 -12.70 5.34 -4.09
C GLU A 63 -12.02 3.98 -3.98
N LEU A 64 -12.37 3.22 -2.93
CA LEU A 64 -11.82 1.88 -2.72
C LEU A 64 -12.45 0.91 -3.70
N GLY A 65 -11.61 0.19 -4.42
CA GLY A 65 -12.01 -0.88 -5.32
C GLY A 65 -11.85 -2.25 -4.68
N THR A 66 -11.58 -3.25 -5.51
CA THR A 66 -11.49 -4.64 -5.06
C THR A 66 -10.18 -4.94 -4.34
N LEU A 67 -10.23 -5.95 -3.48
CA LEU A 67 -9.03 -6.60 -2.95
C LEU A 67 -8.35 -7.34 -4.12
N VAL A 68 -7.09 -7.03 -4.38
CA VAL A 68 -6.38 -7.59 -5.55
C VAL A 68 -5.34 -8.62 -5.17
N GLN A 69 -4.76 -8.50 -3.98
CA GLN A 69 -3.70 -9.42 -3.56
C GLN A 69 -3.55 -9.41 -2.05
N THR A 70 -3.33 -10.59 -1.48
CA THR A 70 -2.90 -10.73 -0.09
C THR A 70 -1.51 -11.34 -0.10
N ILE A 71 -0.60 -10.72 0.63
CA ILE A 71 0.77 -11.22 0.76
C ILE A 71 1.06 -11.58 2.21
N PHE A 72 2.05 -12.43 2.39
CA PHE A 72 2.55 -12.83 3.71
C PHE A 72 4.07 -12.71 3.73
N TYR A 73 4.60 -12.22 4.83
CA TYR A 73 6.03 -12.30 5.10
C TYR A 73 6.26 -12.41 6.60
N ASP A 74 7.37 -13.04 6.96
CA ASP A 74 7.66 -13.28 8.37
C ASP A 74 8.17 -12.02 9.05
N VAL A 75 7.67 -11.78 10.27
CA VAL A 75 8.18 -10.76 11.16
C VAL A 75 8.51 -11.39 12.50
N VAL A 76 9.45 -10.77 13.22
CA VAL A 76 9.80 -11.21 14.57
C VAL A 76 9.10 -10.33 15.58
N LYS A 77 8.32 -10.93 16.47
CA LYS A 77 7.59 -10.23 17.53
C LYS A 77 7.79 -10.97 18.83
N LYS A 78 8.40 -10.32 19.83
CA LYS A 78 8.70 -10.90 21.14
C LYS A 78 9.50 -12.21 21.02
N GLY A 79 10.50 -12.24 20.13
CA GLY A 79 11.32 -13.40 19.90
C GLY A 79 10.68 -14.53 19.10
N ARG A 80 9.46 -14.32 18.59
CA ARG A 80 8.72 -15.32 17.80
C ARG A 80 8.59 -14.86 16.37
N THR A 81 8.77 -15.78 15.43
CA THR A 81 8.53 -15.53 14.02
C THR A 81 7.04 -15.74 13.71
N LEU A 82 6.39 -14.72 13.20
CA LEU A 82 4.97 -14.73 12.87
C LEU A 82 4.75 -14.31 11.41
N PRO A 83 3.82 -14.96 10.70
CA PRO A 83 3.47 -14.53 9.33
C PRO A 83 2.60 -13.28 9.39
N LYS A 84 3.13 -12.17 8.90
CA LYS A 84 2.35 -10.94 8.76
C LYS A 84 1.56 -11.01 7.46
N GLN A 85 0.26 -10.78 7.57
CA GLN A 85 -0.65 -10.69 6.42
C GLN A 85 -0.84 -9.24 6.03
N VAL A 86 -0.76 -8.95 4.73
CA VAL A 86 -1.09 -7.62 4.20
C VAL A 86 -2.05 -7.77 3.04
N ASP A 87 -3.21 -7.14 3.16
CA ASP A 87 -4.26 -7.14 2.14
C ASP A 87 -4.15 -5.85 1.33
N PHE A 88 -3.99 -5.96 0.01
CA PHE A 88 -3.92 -4.81 -0.88
C PHE A 88 -5.17 -4.69 -1.73
N PHE A 89 -5.76 -3.50 -1.67
CA PHE A 89 -6.88 -3.10 -2.52
C PHE A 89 -6.39 -2.16 -3.61
N VAL A 90 -7.16 -2.02 -4.66
CA VAL A 90 -6.98 -0.91 -5.60
C VAL A 90 -7.79 0.29 -5.10
N MET A 91 -7.25 1.48 -5.25
CA MET A 91 -7.96 2.73 -4.94
C MET A 91 -7.83 3.68 -6.12
N HIS A 92 -8.95 4.27 -6.54
CA HIS A 92 -8.96 5.28 -7.60
C HIS A 92 -9.12 6.67 -6.99
N THR A 93 -8.33 7.61 -7.46
CA THR A 93 -8.40 9.01 -6.99
C THR A 93 -8.19 9.98 -8.14
N THR A 94 -8.73 11.18 -7.98
CA THR A 94 -8.41 12.32 -8.85
C THR A 94 -7.46 13.30 -8.15
N GLN A 95 -7.17 13.06 -6.89
CA GLN A 95 -6.32 13.92 -6.06
C GLN A 95 -4.86 13.80 -6.47
N THR A 96 -4.18 14.92 -6.60
CA THR A 96 -2.75 14.98 -6.96
C THR A 96 -1.87 15.31 -5.75
N THR A 97 -2.38 16.09 -4.81
CA THR A 97 -1.63 16.56 -3.64
C THR A 97 -1.43 15.43 -2.65
N VAL A 98 -0.17 15.21 -2.27
CA VAL A 98 0.23 14.21 -1.29
C VAL A 98 0.83 14.92 -0.09
N THR A 99 0.36 14.56 1.11
CA THR A 99 0.92 15.04 2.38
C THR A 99 1.50 13.83 3.12
N LEU A 100 2.80 13.73 3.17
CA LEU A 100 3.48 12.57 3.74
C LEU A 100 3.44 12.56 5.26
N GLN A 101 3.28 11.38 5.84
CA GLN A 101 3.35 11.14 7.28
C GLN A 101 4.80 10.90 7.68
N ALA A 102 5.51 11.97 8.08
CA ALA A 102 6.93 11.89 8.42
C ALA A 102 7.18 11.01 9.64
N SER A 103 6.24 10.94 10.59
CA SER A 103 6.36 10.10 11.78
C SER A 103 6.40 8.60 11.48
N GLU A 104 5.91 8.19 10.30
CA GLU A 104 5.95 6.81 9.83
C GLU A 104 7.24 6.51 9.04
N GLY A 105 8.16 7.47 8.96
CA GLY A 105 9.41 7.30 8.23
C GLY A 105 9.28 7.41 6.72
N ILE A 106 8.13 7.85 6.22
CA ILE A 106 7.90 8.06 4.79
C ILE A 106 8.46 9.42 4.41
N SER A 107 9.43 9.44 3.49
CA SER A 107 10.19 10.66 3.18
C SER A 107 10.01 11.19 1.77
N ASP A 108 9.42 10.43 0.86
CA ASP A 108 9.24 10.85 -0.52
C ASP A 108 8.07 10.12 -1.17
N TYR A 109 7.60 10.66 -2.29
CA TYR A 109 6.57 10.04 -3.11
C TYR A 109 6.78 10.38 -4.57
N ARG A 110 6.21 9.55 -5.45
CA ARG A 110 6.18 9.81 -6.89
C ARG A 110 4.90 9.27 -7.50
N TRP A 111 4.32 10.05 -8.40
CA TRP A 111 3.29 9.57 -9.32
C TRP A 111 3.97 9.13 -10.60
N VAL A 112 3.90 7.85 -10.92
CA VAL A 112 4.66 7.27 -12.05
C VAL A 112 3.77 6.37 -12.90
N ASP A 113 4.20 6.12 -14.12
CA ASP A 113 3.54 5.13 -14.97
C ASP A 113 3.84 3.71 -14.49
N ALA A 114 3.14 2.73 -15.07
CA ALA A 114 3.27 1.34 -14.64
C ALA A 114 4.69 0.78 -14.82
N ALA A 115 5.34 1.09 -15.93
CA ALA A 115 6.70 0.61 -16.19
C ALA A 115 7.69 1.18 -15.17
N THR A 116 7.59 2.47 -14.86
CA THR A 116 8.44 3.12 -13.88
C THR A 116 8.16 2.57 -12.47
N ALA A 117 6.90 2.38 -12.11
CA ALA A 117 6.54 1.77 -10.83
C ALA A 117 7.17 0.38 -10.69
N MET A 118 7.05 -0.44 -11.72
CA MET A 118 7.64 -1.79 -11.71
C MET A 118 9.15 -1.75 -11.52
N ALA A 119 9.83 -0.78 -12.13
CA ALA A 119 11.28 -0.61 -12.01
C ALA A 119 11.70 -0.09 -10.64
N LEU A 120 10.89 0.78 -10.01
CA LEU A 120 11.19 1.35 -8.70
C LEU A 120 10.94 0.39 -7.55
N LEU A 121 9.89 -0.44 -7.63
CA LEU A 121 9.53 -1.36 -6.56
C LEU A 121 10.65 -2.38 -6.34
N SER A 122 11.18 -2.42 -5.12
CA SER A 122 12.31 -3.29 -4.78
C SER A 122 11.88 -4.67 -4.31
N TYR A 123 10.70 -4.74 -3.68
CA TYR A 123 10.18 -5.99 -3.15
C TYR A 123 9.43 -6.76 -4.23
N ASP A 124 9.83 -8.02 -4.48
CA ASP A 124 9.17 -8.85 -5.50
C ASP A 124 7.67 -9.00 -5.26
N GLN A 125 7.25 -9.10 -4.00
CA GLN A 125 5.83 -9.20 -3.66
C GLN A 125 5.07 -7.93 -4.05
N MET A 126 5.70 -6.75 -3.97
CA MET A 126 5.05 -5.50 -4.39
C MET A 126 4.89 -5.44 -5.91
N LYS A 127 5.81 -6.01 -6.66
CA LYS A 127 5.67 -6.13 -8.11
C LYS A 127 4.47 -7.01 -8.48
N ALA A 128 4.27 -8.10 -7.73
CA ALA A 128 3.11 -8.97 -7.91
C ALA A 128 1.80 -8.25 -7.56
N VAL A 129 1.81 -7.44 -6.50
CA VAL A 129 0.67 -6.61 -6.10
C VAL A 129 0.31 -5.62 -7.20
N LEU A 130 1.30 -4.93 -7.77
CA LEU A 130 1.08 -4.00 -8.87
C LEU A 130 0.47 -4.70 -10.08
N THR A 131 1.01 -5.85 -10.46
CA THR A 131 0.49 -6.62 -11.59
C THR A 131 -0.97 -7.01 -11.36
N ALA A 132 -1.31 -7.46 -10.16
CA ALA A 132 -2.69 -7.82 -9.80
C ALA A 132 -3.62 -6.61 -9.88
N ALA A 133 -3.17 -5.45 -9.39
CA ALA A 133 -3.96 -4.21 -9.42
C ALA A 133 -4.23 -3.76 -10.86
N LEU A 134 -3.22 -3.79 -11.73
CA LEU A 134 -3.35 -3.39 -13.12
C LEU A 134 -4.27 -4.35 -13.91
N THR A 135 -4.19 -5.64 -13.61
CA THR A 135 -5.06 -6.66 -14.22
C THR A 135 -6.52 -6.44 -13.81
N ALA A 136 -6.77 -6.13 -12.55
CA ALA A 136 -8.12 -5.91 -12.03
C ALA A 136 -8.79 -4.68 -12.61
N THR A 137 -8.01 -3.70 -13.09
CA THR A 137 -8.53 -2.43 -13.64
C THR A 137 -8.50 -2.36 -15.16
N ALA A 138 -8.01 -3.41 -15.79
CA ALA A 138 -7.92 -3.50 -17.25
C ALA A 138 -9.30 -3.66 -17.92
#